data_6a5866bbd57500174ba52b8426650854
#
_entry.id   6a5866bbd57500174ba52b8426650854
#
_cell.length_a   1.000
_cell.length_b   1.000
_cell.length_c   1.000
_cell.angle_alpha   90.00
_cell.angle_beta   90.00
_cell.angle_gamma   90.00
#
_symmetry.space_group_name_H-M   'P 1'
#
loop_
_entity.id
_entity.type
_entity.pdbx_description
1 polymer ?
#
loop_
_entity_poly.entity_id
_entity_poly.type
_entity_poly.pdbx_seq_one_letter_code
_entity_poly.pdbx_strand_id
1 'polypeptide(L)'
;MEEKESVQEEYGNTEPAFTHFDAQGNAVMVDVSGKDVTLREATAEGVIRMSQQCFELVRSGGMKKGDVLGVARIAGIMGAKRTAELIPLCHILNLTKASLDFKLMPADRDARPGIRALCTVRCSGKTGVEMEALTGVSVALLTIYDMCKAVDRSMEMEQVRLVRKSGGKSGLFERVPHVIKSM
;
A
#
# COMPACT_ATOMS: atom_id res chain seq x y z
N MET A 1 24.51 -20.65 -38.16
CA MET A 1 24.85 -19.29 -37.73
C MET A 1 23.51 -18.57 -37.57
N GLU A 2 22.94 -18.63 -36.39
CA GLU A 2 21.70 -17.94 -36.06
C GLU A 2 22.04 -16.79 -35.14
N GLU A 3 21.72 -15.59 -35.61
CA GLU A 3 21.90 -14.34 -34.87
C GLU A 3 20.90 -14.29 -33.74
N LYS A 4 21.40 -14.20 -32.49
CA LYS A 4 20.59 -13.84 -31.33
C LYS A 4 20.43 -12.33 -31.33
N GLU A 5 19.26 -11.84 -31.74
CA GLU A 5 18.85 -10.48 -31.44
C GLU A 5 18.59 -10.34 -29.94
N SER A 6 19.50 -9.60 -29.31
CA SER A 6 19.31 -9.15 -27.92
C SER A 6 18.40 -7.93 -27.92
N VAL A 7 17.19 -8.10 -27.42
CA VAL A 7 16.32 -6.98 -27.07
C VAL A 7 16.91 -6.32 -25.83
N GLN A 8 17.71 -5.27 -26.02
CA GLN A 8 18.09 -4.34 -24.96
C GLN A 8 16.89 -3.40 -24.73
N GLU A 9 16.20 -3.57 -23.61
CA GLU A 9 15.27 -2.57 -23.13
C GLU A 9 16.03 -1.28 -22.82
N GLU A 10 15.71 -0.22 -23.53
CA GLU A 10 16.17 1.15 -23.27
C GLU A 10 15.63 1.65 -21.92
N TYR A 11 16.27 1.27 -20.83
CA TYR A 11 16.20 2.05 -19.61
C TYR A 11 17.18 3.21 -19.77
N GLY A 12 16.64 4.41 -19.99
CA GLY A 12 17.41 5.64 -20.06
C GLY A 12 18.41 5.69 -18.89
N ASN A 13 19.70 5.86 -19.21
CA ASN A 13 20.84 5.83 -18.30
C ASN A 13 20.88 7.12 -17.47
N THR A 14 19.93 7.29 -16.53
CA THR A 14 20.02 8.25 -15.43
C THR A 14 20.30 7.42 -14.18
N GLU A 15 21.50 7.56 -13.61
CA GLU A 15 21.79 7.01 -12.29
C GLU A 15 20.64 7.37 -11.34
N PRO A 16 20.15 6.40 -10.52
CA PRO A 16 19.09 6.69 -9.58
C PRO A 16 19.59 7.71 -8.57
N ALA A 17 19.27 8.99 -8.80
CA ALA A 17 19.63 10.06 -7.88
C ALA A 17 18.86 9.87 -6.59
N PHE A 18 19.53 9.68 -5.48
CA PHE A 18 18.96 9.71 -4.14
C PHE A 18 18.51 11.14 -3.85
N THR A 19 17.23 11.44 -4.07
CA THR A 19 16.67 12.80 -3.99
C THR A 19 16.46 13.29 -2.55
N HIS A 20 16.63 12.40 -1.55
CA HIS A 20 16.45 12.71 -0.13
C HIS A 20 17.76 13.01 0.62
N PHE A 21 18.85 13.27 -0.11
CA PHE A 21 20.13 13.65 0.48
C PHE A 21 20.68 14.88 -0.25
N ASP A 22 21.25 15.83 0.53
CA ASP A 22 22.00 16.96 -0.03
C ASP A 22 23.41 16.54 -0.47
N ALA A 23 24.18 17.49 -1.03
CA ALA A 23 25.55 17.25 -1.49
C ALA A 23 26.51 16.86 -0.34
N GLN A 24 26.15 17.08 0.91
CA GLN A 24 26.88 16.76 2.11
C GLN A 24 26.45 15.42 2.72
N GLY A 25 25.44 14.75 2.16
CA GLY A 25 24.91 13.49 2.64
C GLY A 25 23.89 13.60 3.77
N ASN A 26 23.37 14.80 4.06
CA ASN A 26 22.32 14.98 5.04
C ASN A 26 20.95 14.68 4.46
N ALA A 27 20.05 14.11 5.26
CA ALA A 27 18.68 13.86 4.85
C ALA A 27 17.90 15.17 4.68
N VAL A 28 17.26 15.34 3.53
CA VAL A 28 16.45 16.52 3.19
C VAL A 28 15.11 16.11 2.59
N MET A 29 14.07 16.86 2.91
CA MET A 29 12.80 16.72 2.22
C MET A 29 12.93 17.34 0.81
N VAL A 30 12.50 16.60 -0.22
CA VAL A 30 12.61 17.06 -1.62
C VAL A 30 11.83 18.35 -1.86
N ASP A 31 12.46 19.37 -2.44
CA ASP A 31 11.75 20.57 -2.86
C ASP A 31 10.87 20.28 -4.08
N VAL A 32 9.57 20.51 -3.91
CA VAL A 32 8.55 20.36 -4.96
C VAL A 32 7.97 21.68 -5.41
N SER A 33 8.54 22.84 -4.99
CA SER A 33 8.01 24.17 -5.29
C SER A 33 7.86 24.43 -6.78
N GLY A 34 8.82 23.97 -7.59
CA GLY A 34 8.84 24.12 -9.05
C GLY A 34 7.99 23.10 -9.83
N LYS A 35 7.25 22.19 -9.14
CA LYS A 35 6.40 21.22 -9.84
C LYS A 35 4.97 21.74 -10.00
N ASP A 36 4.32 21.32 -11.08
CA ASP A 36 2.91 21.61 -11.31
C ASP A 36 1.99 20.86 -10.36
N VAL A 37 0.89 21.50 -9.99
CA VAL A 37 -0.20 20.87 -9.28
C VAL A 37 -0.97 20.00 -10.26
N THR A 38 -1.02 18.70 -10.01
CA THR A 38 -1.77 17.73 -10.84
C THR A 38 -2.60 16.81 -9.96
N LEU A 39 -3.62 16.18 -10.56
CA LEU A 39 -4.35 15.11 -9.89
C LEU A 39 -3.43 13.92 -9.68
N ARG A 40 -3.38 13.43 -8.46
CA ARG A 40 -2.60 12.28 -8.03
C ARG A 40 -3.51 11.22 -7.44
N GLU A 41 -3.33 9.99 -7.84
CA GLU A 41 -4.02 8.84 -7.26
C GLU A 41 -3.02 7.71 -7.04
N ALA A 42 -3.15 7.03 -5.90
CA ALA A 42 -2.42 5.80 -5.64
C ALA A 42 -3.33 4.77 -4.98
N THR A 43 -3.13 3.50 -5.32
CA THR A 43 -3.76 2.35 -4.68
C THR A 43 -2.67 1.42 -4.18
N ALA A 44 -2.71 1.10 -2.89
CA ALA A 44 -1.90 0.08 -2.26
C ALA A 44 -2.77 -1.10 -1.81
N GLU A 45 -2.17 -2.27 -1.69
CA GLU A 45 -2.80 -3.46 -1.11
C GLU A 45 -1.92 -4.08 -0.04
N GLY A 46 -2.52 -4.92 0.78
CA GLY A 46 -1.86 -5.81 1.72
C GLY A 46 -2.80 -6.90 2.18
N VAL A 47 -2.26 -7.98 2.70
CA VAL A 47 -3.04 -9.14 3.17
C VAL A 47 -2.67 -9.44 4.62
N ILE A 48 -3.67 -9.80 5.42
CA ILE A 48 -3.45 -10.44 6.72
C ILE A 48 -3.99 -11.86 6.68
N ARG A 49 -3.11 -12.84 6.91
CA ARG A 49 -3.44 -14.27 7.02
C ARG A 49 -3.76 -14.62 8.46
N MET A 50 -4.73 -15.50 8.63
CA MET A 50 -5.22 -15.87 9.97
C MET A 50 -5.68 -17.33 10.03
N SER A 51 -5.97 -17.83 11.22
CA SER A 51 -6.59 -19.14 11.39
C SER A 51 -8.01 -19.17 10.83
N GLN A 52 -8.49 -20.36 10.47
CA GLN A 52 -9.86 -20.55 9.99
C GLN A 52 -10.89 -20.06 11.03
N GLN A 53 -10.66 -20.34 12.31
CA GLN A 53 -11.54 -19.88 13.38
C GLN A 53 -11.63 -18.33 13.43
N CYS A 54 -10.50 -17.63 13.34
CA CYS A 54 -10.46 -16.19 13.36
C CYS A 54 -11.17 -15.60 12.13
N PHE A 55 -10.92 -16.17 10.96
CA PHE A 55 -11.54 -15.76 9.71
C PHE A 55 -13.07 -15.85 9.75
N GLU A 56 -13.61 -16.98 10.25
CA GLU A 56 -15.07 -17.17 10.37
C GLU A 56 -15.70 -16.20 11.36
N LEU A 57 -15.03 -15.89 12.47
CA LEU A 57 -15.53 -14.88 13.42
C LEU A 57 -15.56 -13.47 12.80
N VAL A 58 -14.55 -13.10 12.03
CA VAL A 58 -14.57 -11.80 11.32
C VAL A 58 -15.65 -11.80 10.24
N ARG A 59 -15.75 -12.86 9.45
CA ARG A 59 -16.74 -13.00 8.36
C ARG A 59 -18.19 -12.92 8.87
N SER A 60 -18.48 -13.55 9.99
CA SER A 60 -19.83 -13.59 10.59
C SER A 60 -20.18 -12.39 11.47
N GLY A 61 -19.21 -11.48 11.73
CA GLY A 61 -19.40 -10.41 12.72
C GLY A 61 -19.40 -10.88 14.17
N GLY A 62 -18.94 -12.11 14.43
CA GLY A 62 -18.95 -12.76 15.77
C GLY A 62 -17.80 -12.35 16.70
N MET A 63 -16.98 -11.37 16.33
CA MET A 63 -15.89 -10.89 17.18
C MET A 63 -16.41 -10.10 18.38
N LYS A 64 -15.93 -10.44 19.59
CA LYS A 64 -16.35 -9.73 20.83
C LYS A 64 -16.05 -8.22 20.82
N LYS A 65 -15.04 -7.79 20.07
CA LYS A 65 -14.66 -6.38 19.90
C LYS A 65 -15.53 -5.63 18.87
N GLY A 66 -16.53 -6.27 18.27
CA GLY A 66 -17.46 -5.66 17.32
C GLY A 66 -16.97 -5.74 15.85
N ASP A 67 -17.38 -4.76 15.04
CA ASP A 67 -17.07 -4.70 13.60
C ASP A 67 -15.60 -4.43 13.32
N VAL A 68 -14.84 -5.51 13.15
CA VAL A 68 -13.39 -5.46 12.87
C VAL A 68 -13.08 -4.66 11.61
N LEU A 69 -13.81 -4.90 10.52
CA LEU A 69 -13.53 -4.27 9.23
C LEU A 69 -13.94 -2.80 9.19
N GLY A 70 -15.03 -2.46 9.86
CA GLY A 70 -15.47 -1.06 10.01
C GLY A 70 -14.45 -0.24 10.79
N VAL A 71 -13.96 -0.75 11.92
CA VAL A 71 -12.92 -0.07 12.73
C VAL A 71 -11.61 0.03 11.94
N ALA A 72 -11.19 -1.05 11.27
CA ALA A 72 -9.97 -1.06 10.45
C ALA A 72 -10.05 -0.06 9.27
N ARG A 73 -11.23 0.10 8.67
CA ARG A 73 -11.47 1.08 7.60
C ARG A 73 -11.24 2.51 8.11
N ILE A 74 -11.83 2.86 9.23
CA ILE A 74 -11.66 4.20 9.83
C ILE A 74 -10.19 4.42 10.20
N ALA A 75 -9.58 3.45 10.87
CA ALA A 75 -8.18 3.54 11.28
C ALA A 75 -7.22 3.71 10.08
N GLY A 76 -7.42 2.97 9.00
CA GLY A 76 -6.62 3.10 7.78
C GLY A 76 -6.78 4.47 7.11
N ILE A 77 -8.00 5.02 7.04
CA ILE A 77 -8.23 6.37 6.53
C ILE A 77 -7.52 7.41 7.42
N MET A 78 -7.58 7.24 8.74
CA MET A 78 -6.84 8.12 9.67
C MET A 78 -5.33 7.99 9.50
N GLY A 79 -4.82 6.77 9.30
CA GLY A 79 -3.40 6.52 9.01
C GLY A 79 -2.94 7.24 7.75
N ALA A 80 -3.68 7.10 6.66
CA ALA A 80 -3.38 7.81 5.40
C ALA A 80 -3.32 9.34 5.60
N LYS A 81 -4.21 9.92 6.41
CA LYS A 81 -4.23 11.36 6.70
C LYS A 81 -3.08 11.83 7.60
N ARG A 82 -2.39 10.93 8.28
CA ARG A 82 -1.29 11.22 9.22
C ARG A 82 0.07 10.73 8.71
N THR A 83 0.19 10.41 7.44
CA THR A 83 1.42 9.84 6.86
C THR A 83 2.64 10.73 7.15
N ALA A 84 2.53 12.05 6.98
CA ALA A 84 3.63 12.97 7.22
C ALA A 84 4.06 13.07 8.71
N GLU A 85 3.21 12.66 9.65
CA GLU A 85 3.55 12.55 11.08
C GLU A 85 4.35 11.26 11.39
N LEU A 86 4.24 10.24 10.52
CA LEU A 86 4.84 8.92 10.70
C LEU A 86 6.11 8.72 9.87
N ILE A 87 6.17 9.32 8.69
CA ILE A 87 7.28 9.17 7.73
C ILE A 87 8.00 10.52 7.58
N PRO A 88 9.22 10.64 8.11
CA PRO A 88 9.88 11.93 8.36
C PRO A 88 10.03 12.86 7.16
N LEU A 89 10.27 12.32 5.96
CA LEU A 89 10.52 13.11 4.75
C LEU A 89 9.31 13.19 3.82
N CYS A 90 8.13 12.75 4.27
CA CYS A 90 6.90 12.92 3.52
C CYS A 90 6.36 14.35 3.62
N HIS A 91 5.85 14.85 2.50
CA HIS A 91 5.16 16.13 2.45
C HIS A 91 3.79 16.04 3.13
N ILE A 92 3.35 17.15 3.73
CA ILE A 92 1.97 17.28 4.20
C ILE A 92 1.06 17.50 2.99
N LEU A 93 0.14 16.57 2.76
CA LEU A 93 -0.76 16.61 1.61
C LEU A 93 -2.21 16.80 2.02
N ASN A 94 -2.91 17.67 1.29
CA ASN A 94 -4.36 17.83 1.42
C ASN A 94 -5.07 16.76 0.60
N LEU A 95 -5.44 15.64 1.24
CA LEU A 95 -6.11 14.53 0.58
C LEU A 95 -7.55 14.91 0.23
N THR A 96 -7.92 14.70 -1.04
CA THR A 96 -9.29 14.93 -1.53
C THR A 96 -10.16 13.68 -1.44
N LYS A 97 -9.55 12.49 -1.37
CA LYS A 97 -10.22 11.20 -1.19
C LYS A 97 -9.29 10.21 -0.48
N ALA A 98 -9.85 9.44 0.44
CA ALA A 98 -9.25 8.21 0.96
C ALA A 98 -10.35 7.17 1.13
N SER A 99 -10.18 5.98 0.56
CA SER A 99 -11.10 4.85 0.71
C SER A 99 -10.33 3.58 1.00
N LEU A 100 -10.94 2.73 1.82
CA LEU A 100 -10.44 1.40 2.15
C LEU A 100 -11.51 0.36 1.85
N ASP A 101 -11.12 -0.66 1.10
CA ASP A 101 -11.96 -1.79 0.76
C ASP A 101 -11.31 -3.10 1.24
N PHE A 102 -12.15 -4.07 1.62
CA PHE A 102 -11.70 -5.37 2.10
C PHE A 102 -12.29 -6.49 1.24
N LYS A 103 -11.45 -7.47 0.96
CA LYS A 103 -11.86 -8.72 0.31
C LYS A 103 -11.51 -9.89 1.22
N LEU A 104 -12.52 -10.64 1.61
CA LEU A 104 -12.36 -11.90 2.32
C LEU A 104 -11.79 -12.95 1.36
N MET A 105 -10.75 -13.64 1.79
CA MET A 105 -10.04 -14.67 1.04
C MET A 105 -10.14 -15.99 1.83
N PRO A 106 -11.07 -16.89 1.48
CA PRO A 106 -11.12 -18.23 2.08
C PRO A 106 -9.80 -18.98 1.90
N ALA A 107 -9.56 -19.97 2.73
CA ALA A 107 -8.43 -20.87 2.55
C ALA A 107 -8.48 -21.54 1.16
N ASP A 108 -7.32 -21.73 0.56
CA ASP A 108 -7.14 -22.56 -0.61
C ASP A 108 -6.07 -23.64 -0.36
N ARG A 109 -5.65 -24.38 -1.40
CA ARG A 109 -4.68 -25.48 -1.25
C ARG A 109 -3.33 -25.04 -0.68
N ASP A 110 -2.94 -23.79 -0.99
CA ASP A 110 -1.57 -23.28 -0.77
C ASP A 110 -1.52 -22.14 0.25
N ALA A 111 -2.69 -21.64 0.70
CA ALA A 111 -2.73 -20.49 1.57
C ALA A 111 -3.81 -20.57 2.67
N ARG A 112 -3.44 -20.12 3.86
CA ARG A 112 -4.37 -19.86 4.98
C ARG A 112 -5.41 -18.82 4.55
N PRO A 113 -6.63 -18.82 5.14
CA PRO A 113 -7.60 -17.75 4.88
C PRO A 113 -7.03 -16.41 5.32
N GLY A 114 -7.57 -15.35 4.77
CA GLY A 114 -7.09 -14.01 5.09
C GLY A 114 -8.02 -12.91 4.61
N ILE A 115 -7.60 -11.70 4.86
CA ILE A 115 -8.31 -10.48 4.45
C ILE A 115 -7.33 -9.63 3.66
N ARG A 116 -7.70 -9.30 2.41
CA ARG A 116 -6.98 -8.32 1.61
C ARG A 116 -7.58 -6.95 1.86
N ALA A 117 -6.74 -5.99 2.19
CA ALA A 117 -7.09 -4.58 2.27
C ALA A 117 -6.56 -3.86 1.02
N LEU A 118 -7.38 -2.96 0.45
CA LEU A 118 -6.99 -2.04 -0.61
C LEU A 118 -7.25 -0.62 -0.14
N CYS A 119 -6.25 0.25 -0.22
CA CYS A 119 -6.38 1.66 0.10
C CYS A 119 -6.15 2.49 -1.16
N THR A 120 -7.15 3.29 -1.55
CA THR A 120 -7.03 4.24 -2.66
C THR A 120 -7.10 5.66 -2.11
N VAL A 121 -6.09 6.46 -2.47
CA VAL A 121 -5.95 7.85 -2.01
C VAL A 121 -5.82 8.78 -3.21
N ARG A 122 -6.39 9.99 -3.11
CA ARG A 122 -6.27 11.06 -4.11
C ARG A 122 -5.90 12.39 -3.46
N CYS A 123 -5.12 13.18 -4.18
CA CYS A 123 -4.95 14.60 -3.89
C CYS A 123 -4.80 15.39 -5.21
N SER A 124 -4.94 16.70 -5.11
CA SER A 124 -4.45 17.66 -6.11
C SER A 124 -3.18 18.28 -5.53
N GLY A 125 -2.02 17.92 -6.07
CA GLY A 125 -0.75 18.27 -5.44
C GLY A 125 0.48 18.15 -6.34
N LYS A 126 1.62 18.55 -5.78
CA LYS A 126 2.93 18.57 -6.45
C LYS A 126 3.72 17.28 -6.30
N THR A 127 3.28 16.36 -5.41
CA THR A 127 3.89 15.05 -5.17
C THR A 127 2.83 13.94 -5.15
N GLY A 128 3.27 12.68 -5.24
CA GLY A 128 2.39 11.51 -5.24
C GLY A 128 1.83 11.19 -3.86
N VAL A 129 0.85 10.28 -3.81
CA VAL A 129 0.14 9.83 -2.60
C VAL A 129 0.39 8.34 -2.33
N GLU A 130 1.51 7.82 -2.83
CA GLU A 130 1.88 6.41 -2.67
C GLU A 130 2.06 6.04 -1.20
N MET A 131 2.71 6.92 -0.43
CA MET A 131 2.97 6.70 1.00
C MET A 131 1.69 6.75 1.83
N GLU A 132 0.76 7.62 1.49
CA GLU A 132 -0.55 7.71 2.12
C GLU A 132 -1.35 6.41 1.91
N ALA A 133 -1.32 5.85 0.68
CA ALA A 133 -1.98 4.60 0.38
C ALA A 133 -1.35 3.41 1.14
N LEU A 134 -0.01 3.32 1.17
CA LEU A 134 0.73 2.29 1.88
C LEU A 134 0.52 2.37 3.40
N THR A 135 0.57 3.58 3.97
CA THR A 135 0.30 3.81 5.40
C THR A 135 -1.13 3.41 5.76
N GLY A 136 -2.10 3.79 4.91
CA GLY A 136 -3.51 3.42 5.11
C GLY A 136 -3.72 1.91 5.17
N VAL A 137 -3.13 1.15 4.24
CA VAL A 137 -3.18 -0.32 4.27
C VAL A 137 -2.52 -0.87 5.54
N SER A 138 -1.31 -0.40 5.86
CA SER A 138 -0.55 -0.90 7.01
C SER A 138 -1.30 -0.70 8.33
N VAL A 139 -1.87 0.48 8.55
CA VAL A 139 -2.66 0.79 9.74
C VAL A 139 -3.94 -0.05 9.80
N ALA A 140 -4.60 -0.28 8.65
CA ALA A 140 -5.78 -1.15 8.61
C ALA A 140 -5.45 -2.59 8.99
N LEU A 141 -4.36 -3.17 8.46
CA LEU A 141 -3.93 -4.54 8.79
C LEU A 141 -3.52 -4.66 10.27
N LEU A 142 -2.79 -3.67 10.81
CA LEU A 142 -2.45 -3.61 12.23
C LEU A 142 -3.70 -3.53 13.12
N THR A 143 -4.72 -2.82 12.68
CA THR A 143 -5.99 -2.71 13.40
C THR A 143 -6.74 -4.06 13.41
N ILE A 144 -6.79 -4.76 12.28
CA ILE A 144 -7.35 -6.12 12.22
C ILE A 144 -6.58 -7.04 13.19
N TYR A 145 -5.24 -6.99 13.19
CA TYR A 145 -4.42 -7.76 14.11
C TYR A 145 -4.77 -7.45 15.57
N ASP A 146 -4.82 -6.19 15.97
CA ASP A 146 -5.12 -5.80 17.34
C ASP A 146 -6.50 -6.30 17.79
N MET A 147 -7.49 -6.18 16.93
CA MET A 147 -8.86 -6.61 17.25
C MET A 147 -9.00 -8.13 17.32
N CYS A 148 -8.18 -8.88 16.59
CA CYS A 148 -8.27 -10.34 16.48
C CYS A 148 -7.25 -11.12 17.33
N LYS A 149 -6.20 -10.49 17.85
CA LYS A 149 -5.08 -11.14 18.55
C LYS A 149 -5.46 -11.98 19.78
N ALA A 150 -6.64 -11.75 20.37
CA ALA A 150 -7.16 -12.58 21.45
C ALA A 150 -7.58 -13.99 20.96
N VAL A 151 -7.92 -14.13 19.68
CA VAL A 151 -8.32 -15.39 19.03
C VAL A 151 -7.12 -16.03 18.32
N ASP A 152 -6.33 -15.23 17.62
CA ASP A 152 -5.19 -15.73 16.84
C ASP A 152 -4.02 -14.74 16.92
N ARG A 153 -2.90 -15.17 17.54
CA ARG A 153 -1.65 -14.38 17.59
C ARG A 153 -0.69 -14.73 16.46
N SER A 154 -0.98 -15.78 15.70
CA SER A 154 -0.15 -16.25 14.59
C SER A 154 -0.47 -15.59 13.27
N MET A 155 -1.27 -14.53 13.28
CA MET A 155 -1.59 -13.76 12.08
C MET A 155 -0.33 -13.13 11.47
N GLU A 156 -0.26 -13.17 10.14
CA GLU A 156 0.87 -12.64 9.36
C GLU A 156 0.37 -11.58 8.38
N MET A 157 1.05 -10.45 8.36
CA MET A 157 0.81 -9.40 7.37
C MET A 157 1.81 -9.56 6.23
N GLU A 158 1.30 -9.63 5.01
CA GLU A 158 2.10 -9.90 3.82
C GLU A 158 1.67 -9.03 2.65
N GLN A 159 2.50 -8.98 1.59
CA GLN A 159 2.18 -8.33 0.32
C GLN A 159 1.74 -6.86 0.46
N VAL A 160 2.25 -6.14 1.45
CA VAL A 160 2.04 -4.68 1.52
C VAL A 160 2.83 -4.03 0.39
N ARG A 161 2.10 -3.48 -0.60
CA ARG A 161 2.73 -2.95 -1.82
C ARG A 161 1.86 -1.97 -2.56
N LEU A 162 2.51 -1.11 -3.35
CA LEU A 162 1.83 -0.28 -4.33
C LEU A 162 1.31 -1.14 -5.48
N VAL A 163 0.05 -0.97 -5.84
CA VAL A 163 -0.60 -1.66 -6.97
C VAL A 163 -0.69 -0.76 -8.19
N ARG A 164 -1.09 0.50 -7.96
CA ARG A 164 -1.29 1.47 -9.04
C ARG A 164 -0.97 2.87 -8.54
N LYS A 165 -0.40 3.69 -9.40
CA LYS A 165 -0.38 5.13 -9.20
C LYS A 165 -0.54 5.85 -10.52
N SER A 166 -1.10 7.06 -10.49
CA SER A 166 -1.24 7.91 -11.66
C SER A 166 -1.01 9.37 -11.34
N GLY A 167 -0.67 10.14 -12.36
CA GLY A 167 -0.35 11.57 -12.27
C GLY A 167 1.15 11.86 -12.10
N GLY A 168 1.52 13.13 -12.37
CA GLY A 168 2.90 13.59 -12.35
C GLY A 168 3.77 13.17 -13.52
N LYS A 169 5.05 13.55 -13.46
CA LYS A 169 6.02 13.27 -14.55
C LYS A 169 6.21 11.78 -14.84
N SER A 170 6.17 10.94 -13.82
CA SER A 170 6.36 9.47 -13.95
C SER A 170 5.12 8.73 -14.44
N GLY A 171 4.04 9.45 -14.77
CA GLY A 171 2.86 8.88 -15.43
C GLY A 171 2.17 7.76 -14.64
N LEU A 172 1.66 6.77 -15.37
CA LEU A 172 0.99 5.61 -14.83
C LEU A 172 2.00 4.52 -14.44
N PHE A 173 1.87 4.01 -13.23
CA PHE A 173 2.45 2.73 -12.82
C PHE A 173 1.31 1.77 -12.50
N GLU A 174 1.39 0.57 -13.00
CA GLU A 174 0.46 -0.51 -12.70
C GLU A 174 1.25 -1.81 -12.50
N ARG A 175 1.06 -2.43 -11.33
CA ARG A 175 1.74 -3.68 -11.02
C ARG A 175 1.11 -4.83 -11.80
N VAL A 176 1.88 -5.45 -12.67
CA VAL A 176 1.47 -6.69 -13.34
C VAL A 176 1.36 -7.80 -12.29
N PRO A 177 0.25 -8.56 -12.25
CA PRO A 177 0.18 -9.74 -11.39
C PRO A 177 1.33 -10.71 -11.71
N HIS A 178 2.12 -11.09 -10.70
CA HIS A 178 3.04 -12.22 -10.89
C HIS A 178 2.21 -13.47 -11.14
N VAL A 179 2.14 -13.91 -12.38
CA VAL A 179 1.69 -15.26 -12.72
C VAL A 179 2.81 -16.18 -12.26
N ILE A 180 2.63 -16.83 -11.10
CA ILE A 180 3.49 -17.94 -10.72
C ILE A 180 3.23 -19.02 -11.77
N LYS A 181 4.18 -19.20 -12.72
CA LYS A 181 4.19 -20.38 -13.57
C LYS A 181 4.43 -21.55 -12.62
N SER A 182 3.39 -22.35 -12.38
CA SER A 182 3.55 -23.67 -11.77
C SER A 182 4.50 -24.47 -12.65
N MET A 183 5.67 -24.82 -12.10
CA MET A 183 6.52 -25.84 -12.67
C MET A 183 5.88 -27.22 -12.50
#